data_95440c7a9f4212d2ab29f07af97f87d2
#
_entry.id   95440c7a9f4212d2ab29f07af97f87d2
#
_cell.length_a   1.000
_cell.length_b   1.000
_cell.length_c   1.000
_cell.angle_alpha   90.00
_cell.angle_beta   90.00
_cell.angle_gamma   90.00
#
_symmetry.space_group_name_H-M   'P 1'
#
loop_
_entity.id
_entity.type
_entity.pdbx_description
1 polymer ?
#
loop_
_entity_poly.entity_id
_entity_poly.type
_entity_poly.pdbx_seq_one_letter_code
_entity_poly.pdbx_strand_id
1 'polypeptide(L)'
;MNNNYYKYIRKLNERKVDDRYKGKEHYFHASSAGLCLRKHYFGAVEQVEPSPPEGISLSRLRLGDLVHGDIQESLKDFETAEGYRYIMEDEIILEELNVRGHFDVLDRKKKKLVDIKTVGGYKWKMIFGRNASDTVENYKLQLGTYGLGVERKYNIKLKKMSLLFYKLGDPKATDMRELNVPLFYMKEAEKYWKFVNEKTKSLPDLELGEAP
;
A
#
# COMPACT_ATOMS: atom_id res chain seq x y z
N MET A 1 -4.77 24.53 20.74
CA MET A 1 -4.08 23.24 20.61
C MET A 1 -4.38 22.53 19.27
N ASN A 2 -5.63 22.32 18.87
CA ASN A 2 -5.96 21.60 17.63
C ASN A 2 -5.29 22.17 16.38
N ASN A 3 -5.27 23.49 16.22
CA ASN A 3 -4.66 24.11 15.04
C ASN A 3 -3.14 23.85 14.92
N ASN A 4 -2.43 23.78 16.04
CA ASN A 4 -0.99 23.48 16.04
C ASN A 4 -0.71 22.02 15.71
N TYR A 5 -1.57 21.10 16.15
CA TYR A 5 -1.45 19.69 15.80
C TYR A 5 -1.65 19.47 14.30
N TYR A 6 -2.69 20.04 13.70
CA TYR A 6 -2.93 19.95 12.26
C TYR A 6 -1.80 20.59 11.43
N LYS A 7 -1.25 21.72 11.87
CA LYS A 7 -0.06 22.31 11.23
C LYS A 7 1.15 21.36 11.28
N TYR A 8 1.36 20.71 12.41
CA TYR A 8 2.45 19.75 12.59
C TYR A 8 2.33 18.54 11.65
N ILE A 9 1.17 17.86 11.63
CA ILE A 9 0.97 16.69 10.78
C ILE A 9 0.96 17.05 9.29
N ARG A 10 0.53 18.25 8.91
CA ARG A 10 0.65 18.76 7.54
C ARG A 10 2.12 18.87 7.13
N LYS A 11 2.96 19.49 7.93
CA LYS A 11 4.41 19.57 7.67
C LYS A 11 5.07 18.19 7.55
N LEU A 12 4.67 17.23 8.38
CA LEU A 12 5.17 15.85 8.26
C LEU A 12 4.77 15.22 6.93
N ASN A 13 3.53 15.43 6.49
CA ASN A 13 3.04 14.91 5.22
C ASN A 13 3.75 15.57 4.03
N GLU A 14 3.94 16.88 4.04
CA GLU A 14 4.67 17.64 3.01
C GLU A 14 6.10 17.10 2.86
N ARG A 15 6.84 16.90 3.94
CA ARG A 15 8.19 16.31 3.92
C ARG A 15 8.19 14.91 3.28
N LYS A 16 7.23 14.05 3.64
CA LYS A 16 7.11 12.71 3.05
C LYS A 16 6.84 12.76 1.55
N VAL A 17 6.03 13.70 1.09
CA VAL A 17 5.74 13.92 -0.32
C VAL A 17 7.01 14.38 -1.04
N ASP A 18 7.68 15.40 -0.52
CA ASP A 18 8.93 15.92 -1.07
C ASP A 18 10.00 14.82 -1.22
N ASP A 19 10.23 14.02 -0.18
CA ASP A 19 11.21 12.95 -0.20
C ASP A 19 10.86 11.84 -1.20
N ARG A 20 9.58 11.61 -1.45
CA ARG A 20 9.10 10.59 -2.39
C ARG A 20 9.22 11.01 -3.86
N TYR A 21 9.00 12.29 -4.17
CA TYR A 21 8.82 12.76 -5.54
C TYR A 21 9.98 13.58 -6.10
N LYS A 22 10.79 14.23 -5.25
CA LYS A 22 11.90 15.10 -5.70
C LYS A 22 12.96 14.33 -6.49
N GLY A 23 13.11 14.69 -7.77
CA GLY A 23 14.21 14.20 -8.62
C GLY A 23 14.14 12.74 -9.04
N LYS A 24 12.98 12.08 -8.89
CA LYS A 24 12.79 10.68 -9.28
C LYS A 24 11.97 10.59 -10.58
N GLU A 25 12.28 9.58 -11.39
CA GLU A 25 11.47 9.24 -12.56
C GLU A 25 10.00 8.99 -12.17
N HIS A 26 9.09 9.28 -13.10
CA HIS A 26 7.65 9.22 -12.85
C HIS A 26 7.13 7.80 -13.03
N TYR A 27 7.08 7.08 -11.92
CA TYR A 27 6.45 5.77 -11.82
C TYR A 27 5.03 5.89 -11.26
N PHE A 28 4.16 4.97 -11.67
CA PHE A 28 2.93 4.71 -10.92
C PHE A 28 3.28 4.22 -9.51
N HIS A 29 2.39 4.48 -8.57
CA HIS A 29 2.56 3.98 -7.20
C HIS A 29 1.78 2.69 -6.99
N ALA A 30 2.43 1.66 -6.46
CA ALA A 30 1.78 0.39 -6.15
C ALA A 30 0.54 0.56 -5.24
N SER A 31 0.59 1.52 -4.31
CA SER A 31 -0.55 1.87 -3.43
C SER A 31 -1.74 2.49 -4.15
N SER A 32 -1.59 2.87 -5.42
CA SER A 32 -2.69 3.37 -6.25
C SER A 32 -3.35 2.28 -7.11
N ALA A 33 -2.96 1.02 -6.95
CA ALA A 33 -3.60 -0.09 -7.66
C ALA A 33 -5.13 -0.11 -7.44
N GLY A 34 -5.88 -0.34 -8.51
CA GLY A 34 -7.35 -0.33 -8.49
C GLY A 34 -7.99 1.07 -8.44
N LEU A 35 -7.21 2.14 -8.60
CA LEU A 35 -7.76 3.49 -8.71
C LEU A 35 -8.14 3.82 -10.16
N CYS A 36 -8.94 4.88 -10.32
CA CYS A 36 -9.37 5.40 -11.61
C CYS A 36 -8.19 5.70 -12.55
N LEU A 37 -8.28 5.30 -13.82
CA LEU A 37 -7.25 5.49 -14.84
C LEU A 37 -6.86 6.97 -15.03
N ARG A 38 -7.82 7.88 -14.96
CA ARG A 38 -7.52 9.32 -15.05
C ARG A 38 -6.65 9.80 -13.89
N LYS A 39 -6.82 9.21 -12.69
CA LYS A 39 -5.94 9.52 -11.56
C LYS A 39 -4.52 9.05 -11.80
N HIS A 40 -4.34 7.90 -12.43
CA HIS A 40 -3.02 7.43 -12.84
C HIS A 40 -2.42 8.35 -13.91
N TYR A 41 -3.21 8.72 -14.91
CA TYR A 41 -2.78 9.62 -15.97
C TYR A 41 -2.30 10.97 -15.42
N PHE A 42 -3.14 11.65 -14.65
CA PHE A 42 -2.76 12.95 -14.08
C PHE A 42 -1.60 12.87 -13.09
N GLY A 43 -1.49 11.79 -12.31
CA GLY A 43 -0.43 11.64 -11.33
C GLY A 43 0.94 11.28 -11.93
N ALA A 44 0.98 10.40 -12.93
CA ALA A 44 2.23 9.88 -13.46
C ALA A 44 2.62 10.44 -14.83
N VAL A 45 1.65 10.80 -15.68
CA VAL A 45 1.90 11.32 -17.04
C VAL A 45 1.91 12.83 -17.05
N GLU A 46 0.84 13.48 -16.58
CA GLU A 46 0.73 14.94 -16.54
C GLU A 46 1.39 15.56 -15.31
N GLN A 47 1.77 14.75 -14.34
CA GLN A 47 2.49 15.18 -13.13
C GLN A 47 1.74 16.24 -12.33
N VAL A 48 0.41 16.18 -12.36
CA VAL A 48 -0.43 17.08 -11.57
C VAL A 48 -0.31 16.71 -10.10
N GLU A 49 0.18 17.62 -9.29
CA GLU A 49 0.24 17.41 -7.84
C GLU A 49 -1.18 17.22 -7.27
N PRO A 50 -1.42 16.13 -6.54
CA PRO A 50 -2.71 15.94 -5.91
C PRO A 50 -2.93 17.01 -4.84
N SER A 51 -4.18 17.47 -4.70
CA SER A 51 -4.53 18.36 -3.59
C SER A 51 -4.12 17.73 -2.26
N PRO A 52 -3.42 18.46 -1.39
CA PRO A 52 -2.96 17.91 -0.12
C PRO A 52 -4.16 17.47 0.75
N PRO A 53 -4.05 16.35 1.45
CA PRO A 53 -5.12 15.90 2.34
C PRO A 53 -5.31 16.88 3.50
N GLU A 54 -6.55 17.09 3.90
CA GLU A 54 -6.90 18.03 4.96
C GLU A 54 -7.69 17.37 6.11
N GLY A 55 -7.66 18.01 7.26
CA GLY A 55 -8.50 17.68 8.41
C GLY A 55 -8.46 16.21 8.83
N ILE A 56 -9.61 15.55 8.81
CA ILE A 56 -9.79 14.15 9.25
C ILE A 56 -8.94 13.18 8.40
N SER A 57 -8.80 13.44 7.09
CA SER A 57 -8.00 12.59 6.21
C SER A 57 -6.52 12.59 6.63
N LEU A 58 -5.98 13.75 6.96
CA LEU A 58 -4.62 13.90 7.44
C LEU A 58 -4.37 13.15 8.76
N SER A 59 -5.33 13.25 9.70
CA SER A 59 -5.27 12.52 10.98
C SER A 59 -5.34 11.00 10.78
N ARG A 60 -6.16 10.51 9.84
CA ARG A 60 -6.23 9.07 9.51
C ARG A 60 -4.93 8.55 8.90
N LEU A 61 -4.32 9.32 8.00
CA LEU A 61 -3.00 8.97 7.46
C LEU A 61 -1.96 8.85 8.57
N ARG A 62 -1.93 9.84 9.48
CA ARG A 62 -1.02 9.82 10.62
C ARG A 62 -1.23 8.62 11.54
N LEU A 63 -2.48 8.25 11.83
CA LEU A 63 -2.78 7.06 12.63
C LEU A 63 -2.31 5.77 11.92
N GLY A 64 -2.50 5.69 10.62
CA GLY A 64 -1.95 4.60 9.82
C GLY A 64 -0.43 4.48 9.98
N ASP A 65 0.29 5.58 9.78
CA ASP A 65 1.76 5.62 9.94
C ASP A 65 2.22 5.17 11.33
N LEU A 66 1.52 5.60 12.38
CA LEU A 66 1.87 5.22 13.76
C LEU A 66 1.67 3.73 14.01
N VAL A 67 0.56 3.16 13.54
CA VAL A 67 0.29 1.72 13.67
C VAL A 67 1.30 0.89 12.89
N HIS A 68 1.63 1.29 11.65
CA HIS A 68 2.67 0.62 10.85
C HIS A 68 4.00 0.64 11.60
N GLY A 69 4.44 1.82 12.06
CA GLY A 69 5.69 1.96 12.80
C GLY A 69 5.75 1.12 14.07
N ASP A 70 4.66 1.05 14.84
CA ASP A 70 4.57 0.28 16.08
C ASP A 70 4.66 -1.24 15.81
N ILE A 71 3.92 -1.74 14.81
CA ILE A 71 3.99 -3.14 14.40
C ILE A 71 5.40 -3.50 13.90
N GLN A 72 5.99 -2.66 13.07
CA GLN A 72 7.33 -2.88 12.53
C GLN A 72 8.40 -2.83 13.62
N GLU A 73 8.29 -1.91 14.58
CA GLU A 73 9.22 -1.84 15.72
C GLU A 73 9.19 -3.14 16.52
N SER A 74 7.99 -3.70 16.76
CA SER A 74 7.84 -4.98 17.47
C SER A 74 8.52 -6.17 16.77
N LEU A 75 8.85 -6.05 15.48
CA LEU A 75 9.51 -7.10 14.70
C LEU A 75 11.04 -6.98 14.71
N LYS A 76 11.60 -5.84 15.11
CA LYS A 76 13.07 -5.62 15.12
C LYS A 76 13.80 -6.53 16.09
N ASP A 77 13.15 -6.90 17.19
CA ASP A 77 13.74 -7.76 18.23
C ASP A 77 13.92 -9.23 17.77
N PHE A 78 13.40 -9.59 16.60
CA PHE A 78 13.51 -10.95 16.06
C PHE A 78 14.70 -11.10 15.10
N GLU A 79 15.89 -10.68 15.55
CA GLU A 79 17.13 -11.00 14.85
C GLU A 79 17.47 -12.47 15.02
N THR A 80 17.94 -13.11 13.95
CA THR A 80 18.45 -14.48 13.99
C THR A 80 19.96 -14.47 13.77
N ALA A 81 20.65 -15.54 14.16
CA ALA A 81 22.08 -15.72 13.86
C ALA A 81 22.42 -15.66 12.36
N GLU A 82 21.42 -15.80 11.50
CA GLU A 82 21.51 -15.73 10.03
C GLU A 82 21.28 -14.31 9.48
N GLY A 83 21.17 -13.28 10.35
CA GLY A 83 20.85 -11.90 10.01
C GLY A 83 19.38 -11.53 10.23
N TYR A 84 18.99 -10.34 9.79
CA TYR A 84 17.62 -9.85 9.98
C TYR A 84 16.60 -10.78 9.33
N ARG A 85 15.68 -11.26 10.16
CA ARG A 85 14.56 -12.09 9.69
C ARG A 85 13.59 -11.30 8.84
N TYR A 86 13.34 -10.04 9.21
CA TYR A 86 12.38 -9.18 8.55
C TYR A 86 13.07 -8.07 7.75
N ILE A 87 12.56 -7.83 6.55
CA ILE A 87 12.87 -6.63 5.77
C ILE A 87 11.61 -5.77 5.78
N MET A 88 11.75 -4.50 6.11
CA MET A 88 10.62 -3.58 6.32
C MET A 88 10.83 -2.27 5.56
N GLU A 89 9.74 -1.69 5.05
CA GLU A 89 9.71 -0.38 4.38
C GLU A 89 10.76 -0.25 3.25
N ASP A 90 10.99 -1.32 2.52
CA ASP A 90 11.96 -1.26 1.44
C ASP A 90 11.29 -1.06 0.08
N GLU A 91 11.94 -0.28 -0.77
CA GLU A 91 11.42 0.10 -2.07
C GLU A 91 11.56 -1.03 -3.08
N ILE A 92 10.51 -1.25 -3.85
CA ILE A 92 10.56 -2.03 -5.09
C ILE A 92 10.32 -1.13 -6.29
N ILE A 93 11.01 -1.42 -7.39
CA ILE A 93 10.80 -0.79 -8.69
C ILE A 93 10.64 -1.89 -9.73
N LEU A 94 9.59 -1.78 -10.52
CA LEU A 94 9.28 -2.66 -11.65
C LEU A 94 9.28 -1.79 -12.91
N GLU A 95 10.45 -1.58 -13.48
CA GLU A 95 10.67 -0.66 -14.61
C GLU A 95 9.78 -1.01 -15.81
N GLU A 96 9.69 -2.29 -16.14
CA GLU A 96 8.88 -2.76 -17.27
C GLU A 96 7.36 -2.59 -17.07
N LEU A 97 6.92 -2.34 -15.85
CA LEU A 97 5.53 -2.04 -15.49
C LEU A 97 5.35 -0.56 -15.12
N ASN A 98 6.41 0.22 -15.16
CA ASN A 98 6.43 1.62 -14.77
C ASN A 98 5.79 1.87 -13.39
N VAL A 99 6.08 0.98 -12.42
CA VAL A 99 5.49 1.05 -11.07
C VAL A 99 6.55 0.87 -9.99
N ARG A 100 6.38 1.62 -8.91
CA ARG A 100 7.21 1.53 -7.70
C ARG A 100 6.37 1.56 -6.43
N GLY A 101 6.98 1.20 -5.32
CA GLY A 101 6.37 1.35 -4.00
C GLY A 101 7.22 0.76 -2.90
N HIS A 102 6.80 0.95 -1.66
CA HIS A 102 7.44 0.41 -0.47
C HIS A 102 6.51 -0.65 0.11
N PHE A 103 7.02 -1.85 0.30
CA PHE A 103 6.28 -2.90 0.99
C PHE A 103 6.50 -2.81 2.50
N ASP A 104 5.51 -3.23 3.28
CA ASP A 104 5.58 -3.06 4.73
C ASP A 104 6.51 -4.07 5.41
N VAL A 105 6.32 -5.38 5.18
CA VAL A 105 7.08 -6.44 5.87
C VAL A 105 7.28 -7.67 5.00
N LEU A 106 8.54 -8.11 4.85
CA LEU A 106 8.91 -9.40 4.29
C LEU A 106 9.52 -10.29 5.37
N ASP A 107 8.84 -11.38 5.77
CA ASP A 107 9.43 -12.46 6.57
C ASP A 107 10.25 -13.38 5.67
N ARG A 108 11.58 -13.22 5.66
CA ARG A 108 12.51 -13.99 4.82
C ARG A 108 12.47 -15.49 5.15
N LYS A 109 12.37 -15.84 6.43
CA LYS A 109 12.34 -17.24 6.89
C LYS A 109 11.09 -17.96 6.40
N LYS A 110 9.93 -17.31 6.50
CA LYS A 110 8.66 -17.89 6.04
C LYS A 110 8.41 -17.65 4.56
N LYS A 111 9.22 -16.83 3.88
CA LYS A 111 9.00 -16.35 2.51
C LYS A 111 7.58 -15.78 2.37
N LYS A 112 7.21 -14.92 3.31
CA LYS A 112 5.87 -14.35 3.42
C LYS A 112 5.94 -12.83 3.35
N LEU A 113 5.17 -12.27 2.44
CA LEU A 113 4.97 -10.82 2.31
C LEU A 113 3.69 -10.42 3.04
N VAL A 114 3.77 -9.37 3.85
CA VAL A 114 2.65 -8.83 4.62
C VAL A 114 2.53 -7.34 4.33
N ASP A 115 1.32 -6.91 4.06
CA ASP A 115 0.96 -5.49 3.90
C ASP A 115 -0.02 -5.12 5.01
N ILE A 116 0.28 -4.07 5.77
CA ILE A 116 -0.46 -3.64 6.95
C ILE A 116 -1.53 -2.64 6.53
N LYS A 117 -2.74 -2.81 7.03
CA LYS A 117 -3.86 -1.91 6.74
C LYS A 117 -4.58 -1.51 8.01
N THR A 118 -4.75 -0.22 8.23
CA THR A 118 -5.60 0.30 9.30
C THR A 118 -7.00 0.57 8.79
N VAL A 119 -8.02 0.07 9.48
CA VAL A 119 -9.42 0.24 9.08
C VAL A 119 -10.31 0.61 10.26
N GLY A 120 -11.28 1.47 10.01
CA GLY A 120 -12.34 1.77 10.99
C GLY A 120 -13.34 0.64 11.13
N GLY A 121 -14.16 0.68 12.18
CA GLY A 121 -15.13 -0.37 12.52
C GLY A 121 -16.13 -0.70 11.41
N TYR A 122 -16.54 0.28 10.60
CA TYR A 122 -17.43 0.04 9.46
C TYR A 122 -16.74 -0.81 8.38
N LYS A 123 -15.55 -0.41 7.92
CA LYS A 123 -14.77 -1.17 6.91
C LYS A 123 -14.41 -2.57 7.43
N TRP A 124 -14.07 -2.69 8.71
CA TRP A 124 -13.84 -3.98 9.36
C TRP A 124 -15.05 -4.92 9.25
N LYS A 125 -16.27 -4.40 9.49
CA LYS A 125 -17.49 -5.20 9.34
C LYS A 125 -17.73 -5.63 7.89
N MET A 126 -17.39 -4.78 6.92
CA MET A 126 -17.51 -5.12 5.50
C MET A 126 -16.51 -6.22 5.09
N ILE A 127 -15.34 -6.30 5.71
CA ILE A 127 -14.32 -7.30 5.38
C ILE A 127 -14.55 -8.60 6.17
N PHE A 128 -14.84 -8.49 7.46
CA PHE A 128 -14.83 -9.63 8.40
C PHE A 128 -16.19 -9.91 9.08
N GLY A 129 -17.21 -9.15 8.77
CA GLY A 129 -18.55 -9.33 9.33
C GLY A 129 -19.29 -10.54 8.78
N ARG A 130 -20.45 -10.86 9.34
CA ARG A 130 -21.30 -11.97 8.86
C ARG A 130 -21.71 -11.83 7.40
N ASN A 131 -21.95 -10.59 6.97
CA ASN A 131 -22.31 -10.24 5.59
C ASN A 131 -21.16 -9.48 4.95
N ALA A 132 -19.98 -10.09 4.92
CA ALA A 132 -18.81 -9.48 4.30
C ALA A 132 -19.09 -9.21 2.81
N SER A 133 -18.88 -7.97 2.40
CA SER A 133 -19.16 -7.49 1.04
C SER A 133 -17.95 -6.82 0.38
N ASP A 134 -16.91 -6.52 1.16
CA ASP A 134 -15.70 -5.88 0.64
C ASP A 134 -14.66 -6.94 0.26
N THR A 135 -14.31 -6.95 -0.98
CA THR A 135 -13.31 -7.89 -1.52
C THR A 135 -11.89 -7.41 -1.30
N VAL A 136 -11.68 -6.15 -0.94
CA VAL A 136 -10.36 -5.48 -0.80
C VAL A 136 -9.45 -5.68 -2.01
N GLU A 137 -10.04 -5.70 -3.20
CA GLU A 137 -9.38 -6.06 -4.44
C GLU A 137 -8.18 -5.16 -4.76
N ASN A 138 -8.34 -3.86 -4.54
CA ASN A 138 -7.26 -2.89 -4.68
C ASN A 138 -6.05 -3.20 -3.77
N TYR A 139 -6.27 -3.64 -2.54
CA TYR A 139 -5.18 -4.03 -1.63
C TYR A 139 -4.51 -5.35 -2.07
N LYS A 140 -5.27 -6.27 -2.64
CA LYS A 140 -4.71 -7.51 -3.18
C LYS A 140 -3.84 -7.24 -4.41
N LEU A 141 -4.26 -6.35 -5.30
CA LEU A 141 -3.47 -5.89 -6.46
C LEU A 141 -2.20 -5.16 -5.99
N GLN A 142 -2.30 -4.28 -5.00
CA GLN A 142 -1.16 -3.62 -4.38
C GLN A 142 -0.15 -4.65 -3.85
N LEU A 143 -0.62 -5.61 -3.05
CA LEU A 143 0.23 -6.65 -2.47
C LEU A 143 0.82 -7.57 -3.55
N GLY A 144 0.06 -7.87 -4.61
CA GLY A 144 0.56 -8.59 -5.78
C GLY A 144 1.70 -7.85 -6.48
N THR A 145 1.58 -6.53 -6.60
CA THR A 145 2.64 -5.67 -7.16
C THR A 145 3.90 -5.74 -6.30
N TYR A 146 3.77 -5.62 -4.99
CA TYR A 146 4.89 -5.79 -4.06
C TYR A 146 5.50 -7.18 -4.16
N GLY A 147 4.67 -8.22 -4.30
CA GLY A 147 5.13 -9.60 -4.47
C GLY A 147 6.03 -9.79 -5.68
N LEU A 148 5.66 -9.24 -6.83
CA LEU A 148 6.50 -9.23 -8.04
C LEU A 148 7.86 -8.57 -7.78
N GLY A 149 7.84 -7.36 -7.20
CA GLY A 149 9.05 -6.61 -6.91
C GLY A 149 9.96 -7.29 -5.91
N VAL A 150 9.40 -7.85 -4.85
CA VAL A 150 10.13 -8.60 -3.81
C VAL A 150 10.78 -9.86 -4.39
N GLU A 151 10.05 -10.66 -5.17
CA GLU A 151 10.64 -11.86 -5.80
C GLU A 151 11.84 -11.53 -6.67
N ARG A 152 11.76 -10.44 -7.45
CA ARG A 152 12.86 -9.98 -8.32
C ARG A 152 14.03 -9.41 -7.53
N LYS A 153 13.75 -8.44 -6.65
CA LYS A 153 14.79 -7.73 -5.90
C LYS A 153 15.61 -8.65 -5.01
N TYR A 154 14.98 -9.63 -4.37
CA TYR A 154 15.65 -10.53 -3.43
C TYR A 154 15.94 -11.91 -3.99
N ASN A 155 15.59 -12.18 -5.24
CA ASN A 155 15.73 -13.49 -5.89
C ASN A 155 15.16 -14.63 -5.04
N ILE A 156 13.94 -14.43 -4.54
CA ILE A 156 13.22 -15.41 -3.72
C ILE A 156 11.89 -15.78 -4.37
N LYS A 157 11.37 -16.95 -4.01
CA LYS A 157 9.99 -17.34 -4.35
C LYS A 157 9.13 -17.23 -3.12
N LEU A 158 8.15 -16.34 -3.15
CA LEU A 158 7.19 -16.18 -2.07
C LEU A 158 6.35 -17.46 -1.90
N LYS A 159 6.09 -17.82 -0.67
CA LYS A 159 5.18 -18.92 -0.31
C LYS A 159 3.82 -18.43 0.13
N LYS A 160 3.74 -17.20 0.66
CA LYS A 160 2.51 -16.61 1.19
C LYS A 160 2.51 -15.10 0.99
N MET A 161 1.32 -14.57 0.80
CA MET A 161 1.03 -13.14 0.87
C MET A 161 -0.19 -12.92 1.76
N SER A 162 -0.21 -11.83 2.52
CA SER A 162 -1.34 -11.51 3.39
C SER A 162 -1.49 -10.02 3.65
N LEU A 163 -2.73 -9.61 3.88
CA LEU A 163 -3.10 -8.30 4.39
C LEU A 163 -3.30 -8.43 5.90
N LEU A 164 -2.56 -7.66 6.69
CA LEU A 164 -2.74 -7.59 8.14
C LEU A 164 -3.59 -6.37 8.46
N PHE A 165 -4.82 -6.59 8.87
CA PHE A 165 -5.75 -5.52 9.22
C PHE A 165 -5.68 -5.20 10.70
N TYR A 166 -5.46 -3.93 11.02
CA TYR A 166 -5.58 -3.36 12.35
C TYR A 166 -6.85 -2.52 12.44
N LYS A 167 -7.74 -2.86 13.38
CA LYS A 167 -9.01 -2.16 13.59
C LYS A 167 -8.81 -0.94 14.48
N LEU A 168 -9.13 0.23 13.97
CA LEU A 168 -9.10 1.48 14.73
C LEU A 168 -10.38 1.65 15.56
N GLY A 169 -10.25 2.19 16.78
CA GLY A 169 -11.38 2.68 17.57
C GLY A 169 -12.12 1.67 18.44
N ASP A 170 -11.58 0.47 18.66
CA ASP A 170 -12.14 -0.50 19.61
C ASP A 170 -11.02 -1.02 20.51
N PRO A 171 -11.13 -0.85 21.84
CA PRO A 171 -10.06 -1.20 22.78
C PRO A 171 -9.94 -2.71 23.09
N LYS A 172 -10.68 -3.57 22.40
CA LYS A 172 -10.60 -5.01 22.62
C LYS A 172 -9.38 -5.60 21.88
N ALA A 173 -8.54 -6.28 22.60
CA ALA A 173 -7.24 -6.80 22.20
C ALA A 173 -7.20 -7.80 21.01
N THR A 174 -8.34 -8.07 20.36
CA THR A 174 -8.44 -9.01 19.23
C THR A 174 -8.58 -8.31 17.89
N ASP A 175 -8.15 -7.06 17.80
CA ASP A 175 -8.46 -6.20 16.67
C ASP A 175 -7.45 -6.25 15.53
N MET A 176 -6.65 -7.29 15.48
CA MET A 176 -5.80 -7.60 14.34
C MET A 176 -6.25 -8.90 13.69
N ARG A 177 -6.48 -8.86 12.39
CA ARG A 177 -6.77 -10.07 11.60
C ARG A 177 -5.97 -10.10 10.32
N GLU A 178 -5.51 -11.28 9.99
CA GLU A 178 -4.79 -11.53 8.76
C GLU A 178 -5.72 -12.15 7.71
N LEU A 179 -5.69 -11.59 6.51
CA LEU A 179 -6.37 -12.11 5.34
C LEU A 179 -5.33 -12.65 4.36
N ASN A 180 -5.35 -13.95 4.09
CA ASN A 180 -4.47 -14.54 3.09
C ASN A 180 -4.84 -14.06 1.68
N VAL A 181 -3.83 -13.69 0.90
CA VAL A 181 -3.98 -13.30 -0.49
C VAL A 181 -3.30 -14.35 -1.37
N PRO A 182 -4.03 -14.97 -2.30
CA PRO A 182 -3.48 -15.97 -3.20
C PRO A 182 -2.32 -15.42 -4.05
N LEU A 183 -1.29 -16.22 -4.27
CA LEU A 183 -0.10 -15.80 -5.03
C LEU A 183 -0.42 -15.44 -6.50
N PHE A 184 -1.54 -15.90 -7.05
CA PHE A 184 -1.94 -15.54 -8.41
C PHE A 184 -2.16 -14.03 -8.58
N TYR A 185 -2.41 -13.28 -7.49
CA TYR A 185 -2.52 -11.82 -7.54
C TYR A 185 -1.25 -11.12 -8.02
N MET A 186 -0.10 -11.76 -7.98
CA MET A 186 1.08 -11.23 -8.67
C MET A 186 0.87 -11.17 -10.19
N LYS A 187 0.29 -12.21 -10.79
CA LYS A 187 -0.06 -12.20 -12.22
C LYS A 187 -1.16 -11.19 -12.56
N GLU A 188 -2.16 -11.08 -11.69
CA GLU A 188 -3.22 -10.09 -11.87
C GLU A 188 -2.69 -8.66 -11.76
N ALA A 189 -1.78 -8.39 -10.81
CA ALA A 189 -1.09 -7.10 -10.71
C ALA A 189 -0.25 -6.78 -11.95
N GLU A 190 0.46 -7.78 -12.50
CA GLU A 190 1.21 -7.60 -13.75
C GLU A 190 0.29 -7.22 -14.92
N LYS A 191 -0.84 -7.92 -15.08
CA LYS A 191 -1.85 -7.60 -16.11
C LYS A 191 -2.43 -6.22 -15.91
N TYR A 192 -2.77 -5.89 -14.66
CA TYR A 192 -3.31 -4.60 -14.28
C TYR A 192 -2.37 -3.44 -14.69
N TRP A 193 -1.09 -3.52 -14.34
CA TRP A 193 -0.14 -2.46 -14.65
C TRP A 193 0.17 -2.36 -16.14
N LYS A 194 0.19 -3.48 -16.87
CA LYS A 194 0.25 -3.47 -18.34
C LYS A 194 -0.95 -2.74 -18.94
N PHE A 195 -2.15 -3.02 -18.43
CA PHE A 195 -3.37 -2.34 -18.84
C PHE A 195 -3.33 -0.84 -18.51
N VAL A 196 -2.92 -0.45 -17.30
CA VAL A 196 -2.77 0.96 -16.91
C VAL A 196 -1.80 1.67 -17.84
N ASN A 197 -0.61 1.12 -18.09
CA ASN A 197 0.36 1.71 -19.01
C ASN A 197 -0.20 1.89 -20.42
N GLU A 198 -0.96 0.94 -20.92
CA GLU A 198 -1.59 1.04 -22.24
C GLU A 198 -2.66 2.15 -22.29
N LYS A 199 -3.54 2.16 -21.30
CA LYS A 199 -4.67 3.10 -21.24
C LYS A 199 -4.29 4.53 -20.88
N THR A 200 -3.12 4.74 -20.29
CA THR A 200 -2.63 6.08 -19.92
C THR A 200 -1.65 6.68 -20.95
N LYS A 201 -1.46 6.08 -22.11
CA LYS A 201 -0.73 6.68 -23.24
C LYS A 201 -1.37 7.97 -23.74
N SER A 202 -2.67 8.11 -23.57
CA SER A 202 -3.44 9.32 -23.79
C SER A 202 -4.41 9.55 -22.64
N LEU A 203 -5.02 10.73 -22.57
CA LEU A 203 -6.01 11.01 -21.53
C LEU A 203 -7.19 10.02 -21.65
N PRO A 204 -7.43 9.17 -20.64
CA PRO A 204 -8.54 8.22 -20.68
C PRO A 204 -9.90 8.95 -20.67
N ASP A 205 -10.87 8.42 -21.42
CA ASP A 205 -12.23 8.92 -21.41
C ASP A 205 -12.85 8.83 -20.02
N LEU A 206 -13.84 9.70 -19.75
CA LEU A 206 -14.69 9.61 -18.57
C LEU A 206 -15.69 8.47 -18.74
N GLU A 207 -15.23 7.23 -18.67
CA GLU A 207 -16.14 6.11 -18.51
C GLU A 207 -16.68 6.12 -17.08
N LEU A 208 -17.95 6.44 -16.97
CA LEU A 208 -18.69 6.42 -15.71
C LEU A 208 -18.80 4.96 -15.26
N GLY A 209 -17.97 4.55 -14.32
CA GLY A 209 -18.22 3.37 -13.49
C GLY A 209 -17.35 2.15 -13.69
N GLU A 210 -16.39 2.11 -14.57
CA GLU A 210 -15.43 1.01 -14.64
C GLU A 210 -14.11 1.40 -13.97
N ALA A 211 -14.04 1.08 -12.68
CA ALA A 211 -12.73 0.81 -12.10
C ALA A 211 -12.26 -0.54 -12.68
N PRO A 212 -11.02 -0.66 -13.18
CA PRO A 212 -10.48 -1.93 -13.66
C PRO A 212 -10.41 -2.97 -12.56
#